data_b1df1f9dffb5be42f53472ea1a433762
#
_entry.id   b1df1f9dffb5be42f53472ea1a433762
#
_cell.length_a   1.000
_cell.length_b   1.000
_cell.length_c   1.000
_cell.angle_alpha   90.00
_cell.angle_beta   90.00
_cell.angle_gamma   90.00
#
_symmetry.space_group_name_H-M   'P 1'
#
loop_
_entity.id
_entity.type
_entity.pdbx_description
1 polymer ?
#
loop_
_entity_poly.entity_id
_entity_poly.type
_entity_poly.pdbx_seq_one_letter_code
_entity_poly.pdbx_strand_id
1 'polypeptide(L)'
;AVRFSASPNTIADSLVIDSPHFVIVIDGDGTELGEGNQFVRPVNLPGYWNLRTTLSYGFPVRWLRSNLNVRAGVTTGRIPSVINGTRNRLNGDSYDAGLTLGSNISESVDFKIGYTGCYNVSRNSSQIRTVDNVYVSQYLTADLNFVVRQRIVLRGSADYNYYKGITDTFREERLICNLQVGCKLFRRRLGEVTVGVNDLFDQNGTT
;
A
#
# COMPACT_ATOMS: atom_id res chain seq x y z
N ALA A 1 16.11 6.19 -9.16
CA ALA A 1 16.62 6.59 -7.85
C ALA A 1 17.04 5.36 -7.04
N VAL A 2 18.11 5.46 -6.33
CA VAL A 2 18.57 4.44 -5.37
C VAL A 2 18.66 5.10 -4.00
N ARG A 3 18.09 4.48 -2.99
CA ARG A 3 18.17 4.93 -1.60
C ARG A 3 18.60 3.77 -0.71
N PHE A 4 19.65 3.98 0.07
CA PHE A 4 20.09 3.08 1.11
C PHE A 4 19.97 3.76 2.47
N SER A 5 19.47 3.04 3.47
CA SER A 5 19.46 3.47 4.86
C SER A 5 19.89 2.33 5.76
N ALA A 6 20.73 2.62 6.71
CA ALA A 6 21.13 1.72 7.77
C ALA A 6 21.34 2.54 9.05
N SER A 7 20.77 2.09 10.14
CA SER A 7 20.91 2.75 11.44
C SER A 7 20.69 1.75 12.57
N PRO A 8 21.24 2.01 13.77
CA PRO A 8 20.68 1.39 14.96
C PRO A 8 19.22 1.85 15.09
N ASN A 9 18.30 0.92 15.16
CA ASN A 9 16.88 1.22 15.23
C ASN A 9 16.36 0.89 16.62
N THR A 10 15.53 1.78 17.15
CA THR A 10 14.77 1.49 18.37
C THR A 10 13.55 0.68 17.97
N ILE A 11 13.47 -0.53 18.48
CA ILE A 11 12.37 -1.44 18.24
C ILE A 11 11.73 -1.87 19.57
N ALA A 12 10.52 -2.38 19.49
CA ALA A 12 9.87 -2.98 20.64
C ALA A 12 10.44 -4.38 20.92
N ASP A 13 10.87 -4.61 22.16
CA ASP A 13 11.08 -5.94 22.70
C ASP A 13 9.74 -6.43 23.26
N SER A 14 9.24 -7.51 22.69
CA SER A 14 7.92 -8.04 23.03
C SER A 14 8.08 -9.34 23.81
N LEU A 15 7.63 -9.34 25.05
CA LEU A 15 7.58 -10.51 25.91
C LEU A 15 6.12 -10.95 26.05
N VAL A 16 5.82 -12.16 25.60
CA VAL A 16 4.51 -12.80 25.82
C VAL A 16 4.59 -13.65 27.08
N ILE A 17 3.63 -13.52 27.98
CA ILE A 17 3.58 -14.21 29.26
C ILE A 17 2.82 -15.53 29.07
N ASP A 18 3.53 -16.63 29.22
CA ASP A 18 2.99 -18.00 29.11
C ASP A 18 2.68 -18.63 30.47
N SER A 19 2.99 -17.91 31.56
CA SER A 19 2.82 -18.39 32.95
C SER A 19 1.76 -17.61 33.68
N PRO A 20 0.98 -18.26 34.56
CA PRO A 20 -0.08 -17.61 35.33
C PRO A 20 0.41 -16.56 36.34
N HIS A 21 1.70 -16.60 36.68
CA HIS A 21 2.31 -15.64 37.61
C HIS A 21 3.67 -15.19 37.07
N PHE A 22 3.73 -14.02 36.50
CA PHE A 22 4.97 -13.39 36.08
C PHE A 22 5.05 -11.98 36.64
N VAL A 23 6.13 -11.71 37.37
CA VAL A 23 6.36 -10.39 37.98
C VAL A 23 7.47 -9.67 37.23
N ILE A 24 7.16 -8.49 36.68
CA ILE A 24 8.15 -7.57 36.13
C ILE A 24 8.40 -6.47 37.14
N VAL A 25 9.65 -6.28 37.53
CA VAL A 25 10.07 -5.18 38.36
C VAL A 25 10.52 -4.02 37.46
N ILE A 26 9.79 -2.91 37.52
CA ILE A 26 10.11 -1.67 36.85
C ILE A 26 10.33 -0.62 37.91
N ASP A 27 11.51 -0.01 37.96
CA ASP A 27 11.87 1.03 38.94
C ASP A 27 11.60 0.68 40.43
N GLY A 28 11.75 -0.59 40.78
CA GLY A 28 11.55 -1.06 42.16
C GLY A 28 10.11 -1.43 42.50
N ASP A 29 9.17 -1.18 41.65
CA ASP A 29 7.77 -1.60 41.78
C ASP A 29 7.51 -2.87 41.00
N GLY A 30 6.96 -3.90 41.63
CA GLY A 30 6.64 -5.18 41.00
C GLY A 30 5.24 -5.13 40.38
N THR A 31 5.16 -5.27 39.06
CA THR A 31 3.88 -5.41 38.35
C THR A 31 3.66 -6.89 38.00
N GLU A 32 2.56 -7.45 38.52
CA GLU A 32 2.15 -8.82 38.16
C GLU A 32 1.43 -8.82 36.82
N LEU A 33 1.89 -9.67 35.93
CA LEU A 33 1.27 -9.88 34.63
C LEU A 33 0.70 -11.30 34.55
N GLY A 34 -0.59 -11.39 34.25
CA GLY A 34 -1.26 -12.68 34.06
C GLY A 34 -0.94 -13.35 32.74
N GLU A 35 -1.30 -14.62 32.60
CA GLU A 35 -1.21 -15.37 31.38
C GLU A 35 -1.91 -14.66 30.20
N GLY A 36 -1.27 -14.64 29.04
CA GLY A 36 -1.78 -13.96 27.84
C GLY A 36 -1.46 -12.46 27.77
N ASN A 37 -0.92 -11.86 28.84
CA ASN A 37 -0.47 -10.47 28.79
C ASN A 37 0.83 -10.32 28.00
N GLN A 38 1.01 -9.16 27.39
CA GLN A 38 2.21 -8.82 26.65
C GLN A 38 2.90 -7.60 27.29
N PHE A 39 4.19 -7.76 27.57
CA PHE A 39 5.05 -6.64 27.97
C PHE A 39 5.89 -6.19 26.79
N VAL A 40 5.90 -4.88 26.51
CA VAL A 40 6.64 -4.28 25.40
C VAL A 40 7.51 -3.15 25.93
N ARG A 41 8.80 -3.20 25.63
CA ARG A 41 9.74 -2.12 25.94
C ARG A 41 10.58 -1.74 24.73
N PRO A 42 10.99 -0.47 24.60
CA PRO A 42 11.89 -0.06 23.54
C PRO A 42 13.32 -0.54 23.83
N VAL A 43 13.96 -1.14 22.81
CA VAL A 43 15.37 -1.54 22.85
C VAL A 43 16.08 -1.11 21.56
N ASN A 44 17.34 -0.73 21.70
CA ASN A 44 18.19 -0.40 20.56
C ASN A 44 18.87 -1.65 20.04
N LEU A 45 18.57 -2.05 18.81
CA LEU A 45 19.20 -3.19 18.15
C LEU A 45 19.96 -2.76 16.90
N PRO A 46 21.24 -3.13 16.78
CA PRO A 46 21.99 -2.92 15.56
C PRO A 46 21.56 -3.92 14.48
N GLY A 47 21.78 -3.53 13.21
CA GLY A 47 21.58 -4.42 12.07
C GLY A 47 20.35 -4.14 11.23
N TYR A 48 19.65 -3.03 11.47
CA TYR A 48 18.65 -2.52 10.54
C TYR A 48 19.34 -1.98 9.27
N TRP A 49 18.85 -2.38 8.12
CA TRP A 49 19.16 -1.76 6.84
C TRP A 49 18.01 -1.91 5.86
N ASN A 50 17.90 -0.97 4.95
CA ASN A 50 16.93 -0.99 3.86
C ASN A 50 17.58 -0.41 2.61
N LEU A 51 17.46 -1.13 1.50
CA LEU A 51 17.84 -0.69 0.17
C LEU A 51 16.60 -0.61 -0.71
N ARG A 52 16.35 0.57 -1.25
CA ARG A 52 15.28 0.77 -2.23
C ARG A 52 15.85 1.29 -3.54
N THR A 53 15.58 0.58 -4.61
CA THR A 53 15.95 0.96 -5.98
C THR A 53 14.69 1.15 -6.78
N THR A 54 14.58 2.26 -7.50
CA THR A 54 13.43 2.54 -8.37
C THR A 54 13.95 3.05 -9.70
N LEU A 55 13.51 2.44 -10.78
CA LEU A 55 13.70 2.87 -12.15
C LEU A 55 12.35 3.37 -12.68
N SER A 56 12.34 4.55 -13.27
CA SER A 56 11.14 5.10 -13.92
C SER A 56 11.55 5.68 -15.26
N TYR A 57 10.77 5.40 -16.28
CA TYR A 57 10.96 5.91 -17.61
C TYR A 57 9.64 6.32 -18.23
N GLY A 58 9.59 7.54 -18.74
CA GLY A 58 8.41 8.10 -19.39
C GLY A 58 8.69 8.42 -20.85
N PHE A 59 7.76 8.06 -21.73
CA PHE A 59 7.86 8.40 -23.13
C PHE A 59 6.50 8.73 -23.74
N PRO A 60 6.48 9.66 -24.73
CA PRO A 60 5.25 10.04 -25.40
C PRO A 60 4.82 8.98 -26.41
N VAL A 61 3.56 8.59 -26.33
CA VAL A 61 2.89 7.72 -27.31
C VAL A 61 2.11 8.61 -28.29
N ARG A 62 2.78 9.04 -29.34
CA ARG A 62 2.30 10.10 -30.24
C ARG A 62 0.96 9.80 -30.90
N TRP A 63 0.73 8.54 -31.30
CA TRP A 63 -0.52 8.14 -31.96
C TRP A 63 -1.73 8.18 -31.03
N LEU A 64 -1.52 7.99 -29.71
CA LEU A 64 -2.53 8.12 -28.65
C LEU A 64 -2.57 9.54 -28.05
N ARG A 65 -1.68 10.43 -28.45
CA ARG A 65 -1.49 11.74 -27.80
C ARG A 65 -1.42 11.61 -26.28
N SER A 66 -0.66 10.65 -25.80
CA SER A 66 -0.59 10.23 -24.40
C SER A 66 0.85 10.05 -23.97
N ASN A 67 1.08 10.02 -22.68
CA ASN A 67 2.37 9.70 -22.10
C ASN A 67 2.28 8.36 -21.36
N LEU A 68 3.17 7.44 -21.70
CA LEU A 68 3.32 6.18 -20.99
C LEU A 68 4.50 6.28 -20.03
N ASN A 69 4.25 6.01 -18.76
CA ASN A 69 5.26 5.90 -17.72
C ASN A 69 5.37 4.44 -17.29
N VAL A 70 6.58 3.92 -17.32
CA VAL A 70 6.93 2.59 -16.82
C VAL A 70 7.76 2.75 -15.57
N ARG A 71 7.42 1.99 -14.54
CA ARG A 71 8.16 1.97 -13.29
C ARG A 71 8.46 0.54 -12.89
N ALA A 72 9.66 0.32 -12.37
CA ALA A 72 10.05 -0.92 -11.70
C ALA A 72 10.80 -0.58 -10.42
N GLY A 73 10.53 -1.31 -9.36
CA GLY A 73 11.14 -1.08 -8.05
C GLY A 73 11.52 -2.39 -7.38
N VAL A 74 12.59 -2.32 -6.60
CA VAL A 74 13.02 -3.38 -5.70
C VAL A 74 13.34 -2.75 -4.36
N THR A 75 12.75 -3.30 -3.31
CA THR A 75 13.07 -2.93 -1.94
C THR A 75 13.49 -4.20 -1.22
N THR A 76 14.66 -4.18 -0.60
CA THR A 76 15.15 -5.29 0.21
C THR A 76 15.68 -4.74 1.52
N GLY A 77 15.49 -5.48 2.61
CA GLY A 77 15.90 -4.98 3.91
C GLY A 77 15.84 -6.00 5.02
N ARG A 78 16.38 -5.59 6.15
CA ARG A 78 16.41 -6.38 7.38
C ARG A 78 15.96 -5.52 8.55
N ILE A 79 15.04 -6.07 9.34
CA ILE A 79 14.55 -5.47 10.58
C ILE A 79 14.89 -6.45 11.72
N PRO A 80 15.83 -6.10 12.61
CA PRO A 80 16.07 -6.88 13.81
C PRO A 80 14.92 -6.68 14.80
N SER A 81 14.59 -7.71 15.55
CA SER A 81 13.59 -7.68 16.62
C SER A 81 14.01 -8.58 17.79
N VAL A 82 13.37 -8.45 18.93
CA VAL A 82 13.49 -9.37 20.05
C VAL A 82 12.09 -9.82 20.43
N ILE A 83 11.92 -11.11 20.57
CA ILE A 83 10.65 -11.72 21.01
C ILE A 83 10.99 -12.76 22.07
N ASN A 84 10.43 -12.62 23.27
CA ASN A 84 10.70 -13.48 24.41
C ASN A 84 12.20 -13.63 24.71
N GLY A 85 12.93 -12.51 24.67
CA GLY A 85 14.38 -12.47 24.88
C GLY A 85 15.23 -13.06 23.75
N THR A 86 14.62 -13.64 22.73
CA THR A 86 15.31 -14.23 21.59
C THR A 86 15.42 -13.20 20.45
N ARG A 87 16.64 -13.00 19.95
CA ARG A 87 16.87 -12.16 18.78
C ARG A 87 16.27 -12.79 17.53
N ASN A 88 15.46 -12.02 16.86
CA ASN A 88 14.85 -12.37 15.62
C ASN A 88 15.25 -11.39 14.51
N ARG A 89 15.13 -11.79 13.25
CA ARG A 89 15.39 -10.98 12.07
C ARG A 89 14.29 -11.19 11.05
N LEU A 90 13.67 -10.10 10.65
CA LEU A 90 12.74 -10.08 9.55
C LEU A 90 13.51 -9.61 8.31
N ASN A 91 13.65 -10.46 7.31
CA ASN A 91 14.16 -10.08 6.00
C ASN A 91 12.95 -9.92 5.06
N GLY A 92 12.87 -8.76 4.45
CA GLY A 92 11.77 -8.42 3.54
C GLY A 92 12.28 -8.06 2.16
N ASP A 93 11.70 -8.68 1.13
CA ASP A 93 11.95 -8.37 -0.27
C ASP A 93 10.62 -7.98 -0.92
N SER A 94 10.60 -6.85 -1.61
CA SER A 94 9.43 -6.35 -2.34
C SER A 94 9.83 -5.97 -3.75
N TYR A 95 9.09 -6.47 -4.71
CA TYR A 95 9.26 -6.18 -6.13
C TYR A 95 8.00 -5.50 -6.62
N ASP A 96 8.13 -4.33 -7.21
CA ASP A 96 7.02 -3.59 -7.80
C ASP A 96 7.27 -3.29 -9.27
N ALA A 97 6.23 -3.42 -10.07
CA ALA A 97 6.23 -2.99 -11.46
C ALA A 97 4.91 -2.29 -11.77
N GLY A 98 4.99 -1.19 -12.51
CA GLY A 98 3.81 -0.41 -12.83
C GLY A 98 3.90 0.26 -14.18
N LEU A 99 2.72 0.47 -14.77
CA LEU A 99 2.50 1.18 -16.01
C LEU A 99 1.44 2.26 -15.76
N THR A 100 1.66 3.46 -16.27
CA THR A 100 0.67 4.53 -16.23
C THR A 100 0.58 5.21 -17.58
N LEU A 101 -0.58 5.13 -18.20
CA LEU A 101 -0.91 5.83 -19.42
C LEU A 101 -1.76 7.06 -19.06
N GLY A 102 -1.24 8.23 -19.30
CA GLY A 102 -1.95 9.50 -19.09
C GLY A 102 -2.19 10.19 -20.42
N SER A 103 -3.41 10.62 -20.65
CA SER A 103 -3.80 11.33 -21.84
C SER A 103 -3.42 12.82 -21.73
N ASN A 104 -3.06 13.39 -22.85
CA ASN A 104 -2.93 14.84 -23.04
C ASN A 104 -3.56 15.21 -24.40
N ILE A 105 -4.76 14.65 -24.65
CA ILE A 105 -5.41 14.71 -25.96
C ILE A 105 -5.97 16.11 -26.21
N SER A 106 -6.74 16.64 -25.27
CA SER A 106 -7.38 17.95 -25.37
C SER A 106 -7.97 18.35 -24.02
N GLU A 107 -8.39 19.62 -23.91
CA GLU A 107 -9.18 20.10 -22.76
C GLU A 107 -10.54 19.39 -22.60
N SER A 108 -10.97 18.65 -23.62
CA SER A 108 -12.26 17.97 -23.63
C SER A 108 -12.20 16.50 -23.30
N VAL A 109 -11.02 15.88 -23.42
CA VAL A 109 -10.83 14.45 -23.15
C VAL A 109 -9.54 14.29 -22.38
N ASP A 110 -9.67 13.81 -21.18
CA ASP A 110 -8.55 13.45 -20.31
C ASP A 110 -8.81 12.09 -19.69
N PHE A 111 -7.82 11.22 -19.71
CA PHE A 111 -7.89 9.93 -19.06
C PHE A 111 -6.53 9.54 -18.46
N LYS A 112 -6.58 8.76 -17.42
CA LYS A 112 -5.41 8.15 -16.81
C LYS A 112 -5.73 6.70 -16.49
N ILE A 113 -4.91 5.78 -16.97
CA ILE A 113 -5.01 4.36 -16.65
C ILE A 113 -3.69 3.93 -16.03
N GLY A 114 -3.76 3.35 -14.86
CA GLY A 114 -2.61 2.88 -14.12
C GLY A 114 -2.75 1.41 -13.73
N TYR A 115 -1.68 0.65 -13.85
CA TYR A 115 -1.57 -0.70 -13.31
C TYR A 115 -0.29 -0.81 -12.50
N THR A 116 -0.37 -1.40 -11.32
CA THR A 116 0.79 -1.70 -10.47
C THR A 116 0.63 -3.10 -9.89
N GLY A 117 1.62 -3.94 -10.10
CA GLY A 117 1.74 -5.23 -9.46
C GLY A 117 2.87 -5.22 -8.44
N CYS A 118 2.64 -5.80 -7.27
CA CYS A 118 3.63 -5.95 -6.22
C CYS A 118 3.71 -7.41 -5.77
N TYR A 119 4.93 -7.90 -5.63
CA TYR A 119 5.24 -9.21 -5.08
C TYR A 119 6.13 -9.03 -3.86
N ASN A 120 5.68 -9.53 -2.72
CA ASN A 120 6.34 -9.32 -1.44
C ASN A 120 6.66 -10.67 -0.79
N VAL A 121 7.88 -10.79 -0.30
CA VAL A 121 8.35 -11.97 0.45
C VAL A 121 8.91 -11.51 1.77
N SER A 122 8.44 -12.09 2.84
CA SER A 122 8.90 -11.78 4.19
C SER A 122 9.32 -13.07 4.89
N ARG A 123 10.59 -13.13 5.30
CA ARG A 123 11.19 -14.29 5.96
C ARG A 123 11.56 -13.93 7.39
N ASN A 124 11.03 -14.71 8.31
CA ASN A 124 11.31 -14.55 9.72
C ASN A 124 12.33 -15.59 10.20
N SER A 125 13.36 -15.18 10.92
CA SER A 125 14.39 -16.08 11.44
C SER A 125 14.02 -16.75 12.78
N SER A 126 12.84 -16.51 13.32
CA SER A 126 12.38 -17.14 14.55
C SER A 126 12.24 -18.64 14.35
N GLN A 127 12.85 -19.43 15.24
CA GLN A 127 12.81 -20.90 15.19
C GLN A 127 11.41 -21.49 15.39
N ILE A 128 10.44 -20.66 15.82
CA ILE A 128 9.08 -21.12 16.13
C ILE A 128 8.22 -21.29 14.87
N ARG A 129 8.48 -20.55 13.80
CA ARG A 129 7.83 -20.70 12.49
C ARG A 129 8.69 -20.08 11.39
N THR A 130 9.40 -20.89 10.65
CA THR A 130 9.95 -20.53 9.33
C THR A 130 8.84 -20.63 8.28
N VAL A 131 7.91 -19.68 8.32
CA VAL A 131 6.93 -19.56 7.25
C VAL A 131 7.30 -18.34 6.45
N ASP A 132 7.69 -18.55 5.20
CA ASP A 132 7.83 -17.45 4.25
C ASP A 132 6.45 -16.89 3.98
N ASN A 133 6.27 -15.64 4.36
CA ASN A 133 5.04 -14.91 4.09
C ASN A 133 5.15 -14.29 2.70
N VAL A 134 4.44 -14.87 1.75
CA VAL A 134 4.38 -14.37 0.38
C VAL A 134 3.01 -13.75 0.14
N TYR A 135 2.98 -12.52 -0.38
CA TYR A 135 1.73 -11.90 -0.81
C TYR A 135 1.91 -11.14 -2.12
N VAL A 136 0.85 -11.17 -2.91
CA VAL A 136 0.75 -10.47 -4.20
C VAL A 136 -0.36 -9.45 -4.09
N SER A 137 -0.09 -8.24 -4.52
CA SER A 137 -1.12 -7.22 -4.68
C SER A 137 -1.08 -6.62 -6.08
N GLN A 138 -2.25 -6.33 -6.61
CA GLN A 138 -2.41 -5.69 -7.91
C GLN A 138 -3.40 -4.55 -7.77
N TYR A 139 -3.08 -3.43 -8.38
CA TYR A 139 -3.89 -2.22 -8.39
C TYR A 139 -4.09 -1.79 -9.83
N LEU A 140 -5.33 -1.69 -10.26
CA LEU A 140 -5.71 -1.08 -11.52
C LEU A 140 -6.54 0.15 -11.23
N THR A 141 -6.14 1.29 -11.77
CA THR A 141 -6.88 2.55 -11.64
C THR A 141 -7.23 3.08 -13.02
N ALA A 142 -8.40 3.61 -13.18
CA ALA A 142 -8.82 4.28 -14.38
C ALA A 142 -9.61 5.54 -14.02
N ASP A 143 -9.15 6.68 -14.50
CA ASP A 143 -9.81 7.97 -14.36
C ASP A 143 -10.18 8.46 -15.75
N LEU A 144 -11.39 8.95 -15.92
CA LEU A 144 -11.91 9.53 -17.14
C LEU A 144 -12.56 10.88 -16.85
N ASN A 145 -12.20 11.88 -17.63
CA ASN A 145 -12.85 13.17 -17.65
C ASN A 145 -13.16 13.56 -19.08
N PHE A 146 -14.44 13.69 -19.38
CA PHE A 146 -14.91 13.98 -20.72
C PHE A 146 -15.83 15.22 -20.73
N VAL A 147 -15.50 16.25 -21.48
CA VAL A 147 -16.25 17.50 -21.58
C VAL A 147 -16.93 17.61 -22.93
N VAL A 148 -18.25 17.42 -22.96
CA VAL A 148 -19.06 17.49 -24.18
C VAL A 148 -19.55 18.91 -24.40
N ARG A 149 -19.31 19.43 -25.63
CA ARG A 149 -19.76 20.78 -26.04
C ARG A 149 -19.43 21.87 -25.02
N GLN A 150 -18.35 21.66 -24.25
CA GLN A 150 -17.88 22.59 -23.22
C GLN A 150 -18.90 22.88 -22.09
N ARG A 151 -19.95 22.11 -21.97
CA ARG A 151 -21.02 22.29 -20.98
C ARG A 151 -21.29 21.07 -20.12
N ILE A 152 -21.31 19.87 -20.71
CA ILE A 152 -21.56 18.64 -19.98
C ILE A 152 -20.21 18.03 -19.62
N VAL A 153 -20.01 17.72 -18.38
CA VAL A 153 -18.80 17.07 -17.86
C VAL A 153 -19.17 15.68 -17.38
N LEU A 154 -18.54 14.68 -17.92
CA LEU A 154 -18.65 13.29 -17.48
C LEU A 154 -17.34 12.92 -16.80
N ARG A 155 -17.43 12.49 -15.54
CA ARG A 155 -16.28 11.99 -14.78
C ARG A 155 -16.56 10.55 -14.36
N GLY A 156 -15.59 9.70 -14.55
CA GLY A 156 -15.64 8.32 -14.09
C GLY A 156 -14.33 7.95 -13.46
N SER A 157 -14.38 7.18 -12.39
CA SER A 157 -13.21 6.51 -11.86
C SER A 157 -13.51 5.05 -11.55
N ALA A 158 -12.53 4.20 -11.72
CA ALA A 158 -12.59 2.80 -11.35
C ALA A 158 -11.26 2.40 -10.71
N ASP A 159 -11.36 1.83 -9.51
CA ASP A 159 -10.24 1.34 -8.73
C ASP A 159 -10.46 -0.15 -8.44
N TYR A 160 -9.63 -0.99 -9.04
CA TYR A 160 -9.62 -2.42 -8.78
C TYR A 160 -8.41 -2.79 -7.95
N ASN A 161 -8.66 -3.41 -6.81
CA ASN A 161 -7.67 -3.92 -5.89
C ASN A 161 -7.79 -5.44 -5.80
N TYR A 162 -6.68 -6.11 -6.01
CA TYR A 162 -6.54 -7.54 -5.82
C TYR A 162 -5.44 -7.80 -4.81
N TYR A 163 -5.73 -8.59 -3.81
CA TYR A 163 -4.78 -9.05 -2.80
C TYR A 163 -4.88 -10.57 -2.63
N LYS A 164 -3.75 -11.24 -2.73
CA LYS A 164 -3.62 -12.66 -2.38
C LYS A 164 -2.59 -12.78 -1.25
N GLY A 165 -3.02 -13.24 -0.09
CA GLY A 165 -2.21 -13.35 1.12
C GLY A 165 -1.42 -14.66 1.22
N ILE A 166 -0.92 -14.91 2.42
CA ILE A 166 -0.01 -15.99 2.81
C ILE A 166 -0.63 -17.39 2.65
N THR A 167 -1.93 -17.49 2.85
CA THR A 167 -2.67 -18.73 2.66
C THR A 167 -3.48 -18.64 1.38
N ASP A 168 -3.60 -19.75 0.66
CA ASP A 168 -4.41 -19.80 -0.57
C ASP A 168 -5.88 -19.46 -0.33
N THR A 169 -6.31 -19.47 0.91
CA THR A 169 -7.67 -19.15 1.34
C THR A 169 -7.89 -17.64 1.50
N PHE A 170 -6.82 -16.84 1.67
CA PHE A 170 -6.97 -15.39 1.84
C PHE A 170 -6.79 -14.69 0.50
N ARG A 171 -7.91 -14.37 -0.11
CA ARG A 171 -8.01 -13.61 -1.35
C ARG A 171 -9.05 -12.52 -1.17
N GLU A 172 -8.69 -11.30 -1.47
CA GLU A 172 -9.58 -10.16 -1.44
C GLU A 172 -9.56 -9.47 -2.80
N GLU A 173 -10.74 -9.22 -3.33
CA GLU A 173 -10.94 -8.46 -4.56
C GLU A 173 -11.96 -7.37 -4.29
N ARG A 174 -11.67 -6.16 -4.75
CA ARG A 174 -12.57 -5.03 -4.60
C ARG A 174 -12.49 -4.15 -5.84
N LEU A 175 -13.66 -3.81 -6.38
CA LEU A 175 -13.81 -2.88 -7.49
C LEU A 175 -14.71 -1.72 -7.07
N ILE A 176 -14.14 -0.54 -6.92
CA ILE A 176 -14.87 0.68 -6.62
C ILE A 176 -15.01 1.49 -7.89
N CYS A 177 -16.25 1.79 -8.28
CA CYS A 177 -16.55 2.61 -9.45
C CYS A 177 -17.38 3.83 -9.05
N ASN A 178 -16.94 5.00 -9.51
CA ASN A 178 -17.64 6.26 -9.29
C ASN A 178 -17.97 6.90 -10.63
N LEU A 179 -19.18 7.45 -10.73
CA LEU A 179 -19.64 8.15 -11.93
C LEU A 179 -20.24 9.50 -11.53
N GLN A 180 -19.90 10.53 -12.27
CA GLN A 180 -20.43 11.87 -12.06
C GLN A 180 -20.76 12.53 -13.38
N VAL A 181 -21.90 13.23 -13.41
CA VAL A 181 -22.33 14.06 -14.53
C VAL A 181 -22.49 15.47 -14.04
N GLY A 182 -21.74 16.38 -14.63
CA GLY A 182 -21.78 17.80 -14.34
C GLY A 182 -22.36 18.61 -15.51
N CYS A 183 -23.02 19.71 -15.19
CA CYS A 183 -23.45 20.68 -16.18
C CYS A 183 -22.89 22.07 -15.80
N LYS A 184 -22.10 22.65 -16.69
CA LYS A 184 -21.58 24.02 -16.51
C LYS A 184 -22.67 25.04 -16.81
N LEU A 185 -22.99 25.85 -15.80
CA LEU A 185 -24.01 26.86 -15.85
C LEU A 185 -23.40 28.23 -16.17
N PHE A 186 -24.27 29.15 -16.57
CA PHE A 186 -23.97 30.53 -16.89
C PHE A 186 -23.12 30.74 -18.14
N ARG A 187 -23.27 31.95 -18.75
CA ARG A 187 -22.64 32.34 -20.01
C ARG A 187 -21.10 32.32 -19.95
N ARG A 188 -20.52 32.50 -18.76
CA ARG A 188 -19.06 32.47 -18.50
C ARG A 188 -18.59 31.17 -17.84
N ARG A 189 -19.47 30.16 -17.73
CA ARG A 189 -19.16 28.87 -17.11
C ARG A 189 -18.64 28.98 -15.66
N LEU A 190 -19.15 29.96 -14.93
CA LEU A 190 -18.73 30.31 -13.57
C LEU A 190 -19.30 29.35 -12.51
N GLY A 191 -20.25 28.48 -12.86
CA GLY A 191 -20.84 27.49 -11.95
C GLY A 191 -20.95 26.13 -12.63
N GLU A 192 -20.91 25.08 -11.84
CA GLU A 192 -21.13 23.70 -12.25
C GLU A 192 -22.05 23.03 -11.23
N VAL A 193 -23.08 22.35 -11.71
CA VAL A 193 -23.92 21.45 -10.92
C VAL A 193 -23.53 20.04 -11.30
N THR A 194 -23.21 19.22 -10.31
CA THR A 194 -22.77 17.85 -10.50
C THR A 194 -23.69 16.92 -9.72
N VAL A 195 -24.09 15.84 -10.36
CA VAL A 195 -24.76 14.69 -9.74
C VAL A 195 -23.90 13.48 -9.97
N GLY A 196 -23.72 12.67 -8.95
CA GLY A 196 -22.86 11.49 -9.04
C GLY A 196 -23.31 10.35 -8.16
N VAL A 197 -22.81 9.18 -8.48
CA VAL A 197 -22.92 7.95 -7.70
C VAL A 197 -21.51 7.51 -7.36
N ASN A 198 -21.28 7.30 -6.08
CA ASN A 198 -20.05 6.72 -5.57
C ASN A 198 -20.29 5.25 -5.24
N ASP A 199 -19.27 4.43 -5.47
CA ASP A 199 -19.30 3.00 -5.20
C ASP A 199 -20.51 2.29 -5.84
N LEU A 200 -20.58 2.36 -7.17
CA LEU A 200 -21.70 1.84 -7.96
C LEU A 200 -22.04 0.36 -7.67
N PHE A 201 -21.10 -0.42 -7.18
CA PHE A 201 -21.26 -1.85 -6.88
C PHE A 201 -21.38 -2.15 -5.38
N ASP A 202 -21.41 -1.12 -4.52
CA ASP A 202 -21.53 -1.24 -3.06
C ASP A 202 -20.47 -2.19 -2.44
N GLN A 203 -19.23 -2.07 -2.91
CA GLN A 203 -18.13 -2.92 -2.43
C GLN A 203 -17.29 -2.29 -1.33
N ASN A 204 -17.61 -1.05 -0.93
CA ASN A 204 -16.92 -0.34 0.15
C ASN A 204 -17.62 -0.52 1.51
N GLY A 205 -18.53 -1.47 1.61
CA GLY A 205 -19.24 -1.78 2.84
C GLY A 205 -18.28 -2.18 3.96
N THR A 206 -18.28 -1.40 5.04
CA THR A 206 -17.69 -1.81 6.32
C THR A 206 -18.60 -2.88 6.92
N THR A 207 -18.16 -4.12 6.89
CA THR A 207 -18.69 -5.19 7.74
C THR A 207 -18.08 -5.12 9.13
#